data_86f079f7e2a8117054623a43f3d356b9
#
_entry.id   86f079f7e2a8117054623a43f3d356b9
#
_cell.length_a   1.000
_cell.length_b   1.000
_cell.length_c   1.000
_cell.angle_alpha   90.00
_cell.angle_beta   90.00
_cell.angle_gamma   90.00
#
_symmetry.space_group_name_H-M   'P 1'
#
loop_
_entity.id
_entity.type
_entity.pdbx_description
1 polymer ?
#
loop_
_entity_poly.entity_id
_entity_poly.type
_entity_poly.pdbx_seq_one_letter_code
_entity_poly.pdbx_strand_id
1 'polypeptide(L)' 'MYLGGEEREKDIKQISEDIMKTGIKKKDAVHLACSIIAECDYFITTDKRLINYKTDIIKIINPVEFVKIWRETV' A
#
# COMPACT_ATOMS: atom_id res chain seq x y z
N MET A 1 -6.48 15.74 -5.86
CA MET A 1 -6.65 15.99 -4.42
C MET A 1 -5.34 16.42 -3.79
N TYR A 2 -5.40 17.45 -3.00
CA TYR A 2 -4.25 17.94 -2.28
C TYR A 2 -4.05 17.15 -0.99
N LEU A 3 -2.91 16.51 -0.84
CA LEU A 3 -2.66 15.63 0.29
C LEU A 3 -2.12 16.35 1.52
N GLY A 4 -2.09 17.66 1.48
CA GLY A 4 -1.74 18.42 2.64
C GLY A 4 -0.27 18.73 2.75
N GLY A 5 0.13 19.26 3.85
CA GLY A 5 1.42 19.81 4.08
C GLY A 5 2.45 18.85 4.64
N GLU A 6 3.39 19.41 5.33
CA GLU A 6 4.57 18.72 5.86
C GLU A 6 4.26 17.54 6.76
N GLU A 7 3.14 17.57 7.48
CA GLU A 7 2.77 16.49 8.40
C GLU A 7 2.56 15.18 7.69
N ARG A 8 1.90 15.21 6.52
CA ARG A 8 1.67 13.99 5.75
C ARG A 8 2.94 13.46 5.12
N GLU A 9 3.85 14.34 4.74
CA GLU A 9 5.15 13.93 4.23
C GLU A 9 5.95 13.18 5.29
N LYS A 10 5.90 13.62 6.53
CA LYS A 10 6.56 12.92 7.64
C LYS A 10 5.95 11.55 7.88
N ASP A 11 4.63 11.45 7.83
CA ASP A 11 3.93 10.18 8.01
C ASP A 11 4.26 9.21 6.89
N ILE A 12 4.27 9.68 5.66
CA ILE A 12 4.64 8.87 4.50
C ILE A 12 6.07 8.36 4.64
N LYS A 13 6.98 9.23 5.04
CA LYS A 13 8.38 8.86 5.23
C LYS A 13 8.54 7.81 6.32
N GLN A 14 7.89 8.00 7.45
CA GLN A 14 7.96 7.07 8.57
C GLN A 14 7.41 5.70 8.18
N ILE A 15 6.23 5.68 7.59
CA ILE A 15 5.59 4.43 7.17
C ILE A 15 6.42 3.73 6.09
N SER A 16 6.95 4.48 5.12
CA SER A 16 7.77 3.89 4.07
C SER A 16 9.07 3.31 4.62
N GLU A 17 9.68 3.96 5.60
CA GLU A 17 10.88 3.43 6.25
C GLU A 17 10.60 2.11 6.95
N ASP A 18 9.47 2.01 7.64
CA ASP A 18 9.06 0.76 8.29
C ASP A 18 8.83 -0.36 7.28
N ILE A 19 8.21 -0.04 6.16
CA ILE A 19 7.99 -1.00 5.08
C ILE A 19 9.32 -1.44 4.48
N MET A 20 10.24 -0.52 4.27
CA MET A 20 11.56 -0.82 3.72
C MET A 20 12.37 -1.78 4.59
N LYS A 21 12.14 -1.79 5.89
CA LYS A 21 12.81 -2.71 6.80
C LYS A 21 12.50 -4.17 6.48
N THR A 22 11.41 -4.43 5.79
CA THR A 22 11.03 -5.79 5.39
C THR A 22 11.66 -6.23 4.07
N GLY A 23 12.49 -5.39 3.47
CA GLY A 23 13.18 -5.69 2.21
C GLY A 23 12.48 -5.14 0.97
N ILE A 24 11.44 -4.37 1.13
CA ILE A 24 10.71 -3.76 0.01
C ILE A 24 11.48 -2.53 -0.49
N LYS A 25 11.51 -2.35 -1.81
CA LYS A 25 12.21 -1.22 -2.41
C LYS A 25 11.56 0.11 -2.02
N LYS A 26 12.37 1.15 -1.94
CA LYS A 26 11.91 2.48 -1.54
C LYS A 26 10.70 2.97 -2.36
N LYS A 27 10.74 2.82 -3.68
CA LYS A 27 9.65 3.26 -4.55
C LYS A 27 8.33 2.58 -4.19
N ASP A 28 8.37 1.27 -4.02
CA ASP A 28 7.18 0.49 -3.67
C ASP A 28 6.71 0.81 -2.26
N ALA A 29 7.65 1.00 -1.33
CA ALA A 29 7.32 1.36 0.05
C ALA A 29 6.61 2.71 0.11
N VAL A 30 7.07 3.70 -0.66
CA VAL A 30 6.44 5.01 -0.71
C VAL A 30 5.03 4.91 -1.30
N HIS A 31 4.85 4.14 -2.37
CA HIS A 31 3.53 3.92 -2.97
C HIS A 31 2.56 3.30 -1.97
N LEU A 32 3.00 2.29 -1.24
CA LEU A 32 2.17 1.63 -0.24
C LEU A 32 1.84 2.59 0.90
N ALA A 33 2.81 3.35 1.37
CA ALA A 33 2.61 4.34 2.42
C ALA A 33 1.58 5.40 2.01
N CYS A 34 1.67 5.88 0.77
CA CYS A 34 0.69 6.82 0.25
C CYS A 34 -0.72 6.23 0.22
N SER A 35 -0.84 4.96 -0.18
CA SER A 35 -2.13 4.28 -0.20
C SER A 35 -2.72 4.13 1.20
N ILE A 36 -1.88 3.84 2.19
CA ILE A 36 -2.32 3.73 3.58
C ILE A 36 -2.84 5.08 4.09
N ILE A 37 -2.11 6.15 3.81
CA ILE A 37 -2.50 7.50 4.26
C ILE A 37 -3.76 7.97 3.55
N ALA A 38 -3.93 7.59 2.28
CA ALA A 38 -5.13 7.91 1.51
C ALA A 38 -6.33 7.03 1.89
N GLU A 39 -6.16 6.12 2.84
CA GLU A 39 -7.22 5.22 3.32
C GLU A 39 -7.81 4.34 2.22
N CYS A 40 -6.97 3.88 1.30
CA CYS A 40 -7.40 2.95 0.27
C CYS A 40 -7.74 1.59 0.87
N ASP A 41 -8.74 0.92 0.31
CA ASP A 41 -9.14 -0.42 0.77
C ASP A 41 -8.18 -1.49 0.27
N TYR A 42 -7.65 -1.33 -0.93
CA TYR A 42 -6.79 -2.32 -1.57
C TYR A 42 -5.56 -1.68 -2.17
N PHE A 43 -4.46 -2.41 -2.11
CA PHE A 43 -3.24 -2.09 -2.84
C PHE A 43 -2.97 -3.24 -3.81
N ILE A 44 -3.04 -2.97 -5.10
CA ILE A 44 -2.92 -4.01 -6.13
C ILE A 44 -1.49 -4.04 -6.66
N THR A 45 -0.86 -5.19 -6.58
CA THR A 45 0.52 -5.35 -7.01
C THR A 45 0.80 -6.78 -7.47
N THR A 46 1.80 -6.94 -8.33
CA THR A 46 2.30 -8.26 -8.74
C THR A 46 3.57 -8.64 -7.97
N ASP A 47 4.09 -7.76 -7.14
CA ASP A 47 5.31 -8.00 -6.38
C ASP A 47 5.01 -8.89 -5.17
N LYS A 48 5.65 -10.06 -5.13
CA LYS A 48 5.46 -11.02 -4.06
C LYS A 48 5.89 -10.50 -2.70
N ARG A 49 6.88 -9.61 -2.67
CA ARG A 49 7.35 -9.02 -1.41
C ARG A 49 6.27 -8.15 -0.79
N LEU A 50 5.56 -7.38 -1.62
CA LEU A 50 4.45 -6.56 -1.16
C LEU A 50 3.25 -7.41 -0.77
N ILE A 51 2.94 -8.43 -1.55
CA ILE A 51 1.82 -9.34 -1.26
C ILE A 51 2.04 -10.04 0.08
N ASN A 52 3.27 -10.40 0.39
CA ASN A 52 3.61 -11.07 1.64
C ASN A 52 3.78 -10.10 2.82
N TYR A 53 3.78 -8.82 2.57
CA TYR A 53 3.85 -7.83 3.64
C TYR A 53 2.56 -7.87 4.47
N LYS A 54 2.70 -8.21 5.74
CA LYS A 54 1.54 -8.35 6.63
C LYS A 54 1.14 -7.00 7.22
N THR A 55 -0.07 -6.58 6.94
CA THR A 55 -0.64 -5.37 7.52
C THR A 55 -2.16 -5.52 7.60
N ASP A 56 -2.74 -4.96 8.66
CA ASP A 56 -4.18 -4.95 8.85
C ASP A 56 -4.82 -3.66 8.33
N ILE A 57 -4.00 -2.69 7.95
CA ILE A 57 -4.47 -1.36 7.56
C ILE A 57 -5.03 -1.35 6.15
N ILE A 58 -4.43 -2.11 5.27
CA ILE A 58 -4.81 -2.17 3.86
C ILE A 58 -4.63 -3.59 3.34
N LYS A 59 -5.49 -4.02 2.44
CA LYS A 59 -5.35 -5.33 1.82
C LYS A 59 -4.44 -5.24 0.60
N ILE A 60 -3.37 -6.00 0.60
CA ILE A 60 -2.43 -6.07 -0.51
C ILE A 60 -2.73 -7.34 -1.30
N ILE A 61 -3.18 -7.19 -2.53
CA ILE A 61 -3.61 -8.32 -3.36
C ILE A 61 -3.04 -8.18 -4.78
N ASN A 62 -3.08 -9.29 -5.52
CA ASN A 62 -2.68 -9.25 -6.92
C ASN A 62 -3.90 -8.89 -7.80
N PRO A 63 -3.66 -8.48 -9.06
CA PRO A 63 -4.76 -8.10 -9.97
C PRO A 63 -5.78 -9.21 -10.20
N VAL A 64 -5.35 -10.46 -10.22
CA VAL A 64 -6.24 -11.59 -10.43
C VAL A 64 -7.23 -11.74 -9.28
N GLU A 65 -6.75 -11.63 -8.05
CA GLU A 65 -7.62 -11.69 -6.88
C GLU A 65 -8.57 -10.50 -6.83
N PHE A 66 -8.10 -9.33 -7.22
CA PHE A 66 -8.95 -8.15 -7.27
C PHE A 66 -10.12 -8.36 -8.24
N VAL A 67 -9.87 -8.92 -9.41
CA VAL A 67 -10.92 -9.21 -10.38
C VAL A 67 -11.95 -10.19 -9.81
N LYS A 68 -11.50 -11.22 -9.09
CA LYS A 68 -12.40 -12.16 -8.43
C LYS A 68 -13.30 -11.48 -7.41
N ILE A 69 -12.73 -10.63 -6.56
CA ILE A 69 -13.49 -9.89 -5.57
C ILE A 69 -14.50 -8.98 -6.25
N TRP A 70 -14.08 -8.29 -7.30
CA TRP A 70 -14.95 -7.39 -8.06
C TRP A 70 -16.13 -8.13 -8.67
N ARG A 71 -15.88 -9.32 -9.25
CA ARG A 71 -16.94 -10.14 -9.84
C ARG A 71 -17.95 -10.62 -8.80
N GLU A 72 -17.50 -10.95 -7.61
CA GLU A 72 -18.38 -11.41 -6.54
C GLU A 72 -19.26 -10.31 -6.00
N THR A 73 -18.78 -9.06 -6.02
CA THR A 73 -19.53 -7.92 -5.52
C THR A 73 -20.46 -7.28 -6.56
N VAL A 74 -20.26 -7.60 -7.82
CA VAL A 74 -21.08 -7.12 -8.91
C VAL A 74 -22.10 -8.17 -9.31
#